data_d7955831dd56560bab847de1afbfe2a5
#
_entry.id   d7955831dd56560bab847de1afbfe2a5
#
_cell.length_a   1.000
_cell.length_b   1.000
_cell.length_c   1.000
_cell.angle_alpha   90.00
_cell.angle_beta   90.00
_cell.angle_gamma   90.00
#
_symmetry.space_group_name_H-M   'P 1'
#
loop_
_entity.id
_entity.type
_entity.pdbx_description
1 polymer ?
#
loop_
_entity_poly.entity_id
_entity_poly.type
_entity_poly.pdbx_seq_one_letter_code
_entity_poly.pdbx_strand_id
1 'polypeptide(L)'
;MQRALAGLLWIGLCGPALMEAQTTTTEPAMFRCPSLLGDGIQTRRSFCDVLTGRDPAAGIIIELPPHTGAVTLTFDLHNRHTYSEELIRANRAYRHYTATIGVLTADNTLLTRAVVQNEFRTAADLLDVVSGGAGPGGVKAVAPTGTESITVTIPAAEQTVSILGEKLAVIRVDGVDNFSAPGRPVAV
;
A
#
# COMPACT_ATOMS: atom_id res chain seq x y z
N MET A 1 24.89 -68.08 45.59
CA MET A 1 23.88 -67.74 44.55
C MET A 1 23.90 -66.24 44.35
N GLN A 2 24.64 -65.75 43.35
CA GLN A 2 24.79 -64.36 43.02
C GLN A 2 24.20 -64.12 41.66
N ARG A 3 23.13 -63.30 41.56
CA ARG A 3 22.51 -62.89 40.32
C ARG A 3 23.05 -61.50 39.93
N ALA A 4 23.77 -61.45 38.82
CA ALA A 4 24.22 -60.22 38.18
C ALA A 4 23.09 -59.64 37.32
N LEU A 5 22.71 -58.41 37.57
CA LEU A 5 21.81 -57.60 36.74
C LEU A 5 22.68 -56.80 35.76
N ALA A 6 22.53 -57.09 34.49
CA ALA A 6 23.13 -56.29 33.42
C ALA A 6 22.17 -55.14 33.06
N GLY A 7 22.57 -53.89 33.30
CA GLY A 7 21.86 -52.70 32.90
C GLY A 7 22.27 -52.32 31.49
N LEU A 8 21.32 -52.28 30.54
CA LEU A 8 21.51 -51.73 29.19
C LEU A 8 21.37 -50.17 29.26
N LEU A 9 22.47 -49.50 28.95
CA LEU A 9 22.49 -48.03 28.79
C LEU A 9 22.03 -47.73 27.34
N TRP A 10 20.87 -47.11 27.19
CA TRP A 10 20.42 -46.55 25.91
C TRP A 10 21.04 -45.14 25.75
N ILE A 11 22.06 -45.03 24.88
CA ILE A 11 22.59 -43.73 24.45
C ILE A 11 21.71 -43.24 23.30
N GLY A 12 20.81 -42.30 23.59
CA GLY A 12 20.04 -41.62 22.58
C GLY A 12 20.95 -40.66 21.78
N LEU A 13 21.18 -40.98 20.50
CA LEU A 13 21.79 -40.03 19.56
C LEU A 13 20.78 -38.90 19.25
N CYS A 14 20.98 -37.78 19.88
CA CYS A 14 20.32 -36.52 19.50
C CYS A 14 21.11 -35.95 18.31
N GLY A 15 20.69 -36.24 17.08
CA GLY A 15 21.26 -35.65 15.88
C GLY A 15 20.93 -34.13 15.84
N PRO A 16 21.87 -33.26 15.38
CA PRO A 16 21.59 -31.86 15.20
C PRO A 16 20.53 -31.71 14.09
N ALA A 17 19.38 -31.13 14.42
CA ALA A 17 18.41 -30.67 13.43
C ALA A 17 19.08 -29.53 12.64
N LEU A 18 19.40 -29.80 11.39
CA LEU A 18 19.81 -28.73 10.45
C LEU A 18 18.61 -27.82 10.25
N MET A 19 18.63 -26.65 10.88
CA MET A 19 17.72 -25.55 10.52
C MET A 19 18.14 -25.08 9.13
N GLU A 20 17.38 -25.47 8.11
CA GLU A 20 17.48 -24.84 6.80
C GLU A 20 17.07 -23.36 6.96
N ALA A 21 18.02 -22.47 6.75
CA ALA A 21 17.76 -21.03 6.65
C ALA A 21 16.90 -20.81 5.38
N GLN A 22 15.64 -20.45 5.55
CA GLN A 22 14.78 -20.06 4.46
C GLN A 22 15.34 -18.74 3.89
N THR A 23 15.86 -18.80 2.67
CA THR A 23 16.29 -17.60 1.94
C THR A 23 15.02 -16.85 1.50
N THR A 24 14.80 -15.67 2.07
CA THR A 24 13.72 -14.78 1.64
C THR A 24 14.15 -14.11 0.35
N THR A 25 13.41 -14.33 -0.73
CA THR A 25 13.61 -13.67 -2.03
C THR A 25 12.62 -12.51 -2.15
N THR A 26 13.08 -11.34 -2.57
CA THR A 26 12.22 -10.18 -2.84
C THR A 26 12.14 -9.99 -4.35
N GLU A 27 10.92 -9.94 -4.87
CA GLU A 27 10.62 -9.77 -6.29
C GLU A 27 9.62 -8.64 -6.49
N PRO A 28 9.72 -7.85 -7.59
CA PRO A 28 8.68 -6.89 -7.92
C PRO A 28 7.39 -7.62 -8.29
N ALA A 29 6.29 -7.25 -7.66
CA ALA A 29 4.98 -7.80 -7.98
C ALA A 29 4.48 -7.26 -9.34
N MET A 30 3.79 -8.11 -10.09
CA MET A 30 3.04 -7.64 -11.26
C MET A 30 1.72 -7.04 -10.78
N PHE A 31 1.34 -5.90 -11.38
CA PHE A 31 0.07 -5.28 -11.02
C PHE A 31 -0.64 -4.69 -12.23
N ARG A 32 -1.95 -4.61 -12.14
CA ARG A 32 -2.81 -3.97 -13.12
C ARG A 32 -3.44 -2.73 -12.50
N CYS A 33 -3.18 -1.59 -13.13
CA CYS A 33 -3.69 -0.29 -12.72
C CYS A 33 -5.03 0.00 -13.43
N PRO A 34 -6.15 0.13 -12.71
CA PRO A 34 -7.44 0.44 -13.32
C PRO A 34 -7.58 1.91 -13.69
N SER A 35 -6.83 2.79 -13.02
CA SER A 35 -6.85 4.23 -13.25
C SER A 35 -5.44 4.80 -13.12
N LEU A 36 -4.83 5.10 -14.26
CA LEU A 36 -3.50 5.70 -14.30
C LEU A 36 -3.61 7.22 -14.06
N LEU A 37 -2.93 7.71 -13.02
CA LEU A 37 -2.80 9.15 -12.80
C LEU A 37 -1.89 9.78 -13.87
N GLY A 38 -0.79 9.12 -14.15
CA GLY A 38 0.24 9.52 -15.13
C GLY A 38 1.65 9.36 -14.58
N ASP A 39 2.63 9.85 -15.35
CA ASP A 39 4.03 9.76 -15.00
C ASP A 39 4.53 11.03 -14.31
N GLY A 40 5.24 10.86 -13.23
CA GLY A 40 5.88 11.95 -12.49
C GLY A 40 6.99 12.61 -13.29
N ILE A 41 7.02 13.93 -13.30
CA ILE A 41 8.04 14.71 -14.04
C ILE A 41 9.41 14.55 -13.39
N GLN A 42 9.48 14.59 -12.06
CA GLN A 42 10.72 14.49 -11.30
C GLN A 42 11.13 13.04 -11.04
N THR A 43 10.22 12.24 -10.52
CA THR A 43 10.51 10.86 -10.10
C THR A 43 10.60 9.88 -11.26
N ARG A 44 9.99 10.20 -12.39
CA ARG A 44 9.83 9.29 -13.54
C ARG A 44 9.06 8.02 -13.21
N ARG A 45 8.31 8.02 -12.12
CA ARG A 45 7.45 6.91 -11.70
C ARG A 45 6.07 7.07 -12.31
N SER A 46 5.46 5.95 -12.69
CA SER A 46 4.04 5.92 -13.03
C SER A 46 3.23 5.75 -11.75
N PHE A 47 2.23 6.60 -11.59
CA PHE A 47 1.34 6.60 -10.44
C PHE A 47 -0.03 6.04 -10.79
N CYS A 48 -0.50 5.09 -10.00
CA CYS A 48 -1.80 4.45 -10.14
C CYS A 48 -2.76 4.99 -9.07
N ASP A 49 -3.91 5.52 -9.48
CA ASP A 49 -4.93 5.97 -8.54
C ASP A 49 -5.52 4.80 -7.74
N VAL A 50 -5.57 4.93 -6.43
CA VAL A 50 -6.36 4.07 -5.55
C VAL A 50 -7.77 4.65 -5.48
N LEU A 51 -8.70 3.97 -6.13
CA LEU A 51 -10.10 4.40 -6.22
C LEU A 51 -10.92 3.84 -5.07
N THR A 52 -11.87 4.61 -4.57
CA THR A 52 -12.88 4.11 -3.63
C THR A 52 -13.79 3.10 -4.31
N GLY A 53 -14.11 2.02 -3.60
CA GLY A 53 -14.96 0.96 -4.13
C GLY A 53 -15.25 -0.14 -3.12
N ARG A 54 -16.03 -1.14 -3.57
CA ARG A 54 -16.33 -2.35 -2.81
C ARG A 54 -16.07 -3.62 -3.60
N ASP A 55 -15.90 -3.47 -4.91
CA ASP A 55 -15.62 -4.59 -5.82
C ASP A 55 -14.10 -4.72 -5.98
N PRO A 56 -13.47 -5.81 -5.53
CA PRO A 56 -12.03 -6.03 -5.69
C PRO A 56 -11.56 -5.90 -7.14
N ALA A 57 -12.40 -6.26 -8.12
CA ALA A 57 -12.05 -6.16 -9.53
C ALA A 57 -11.84 -4.72 -10.03
N ALA A 58 -12.38 -3.73 -9.31
CA ALA A 58 -12.19 -2.30 -9.61
C ALA A 58 -10.93 -1.69 -8.96
N GLY A 59 -10.23 -2.43 -8.09
CA GLY A 59 -9.02 -1.97 -7.42
C GLY A 59 -7.74 -2.17 -8.24
N ILE A 60 -6.61 -1.80 -7.64
CA ILE A 60 -5.29 -2.16 -8.16
C ILE A 60 -5.09 -3.65 -7.90
N ILE A 61 -5.09 -4.44 -8.97
CA ILE A 61 -4.92 -5.90 -8.87
C ILE A 61 -3.44 -6.21 -8.84
N ILE A 62 -3.02 -6.94 -7.82
CA ILE A 62 -1.63 -7.42 -7.66
C ILE A 62 -1.62 -8.92 -7.83
N GLU A 63 -0.82 -9.40 -8.78
CA GLU A 63 -0.58 -10.81 -9.02
C GLU A 63 0.71 -11.21 -8.29
N LEU A 64 0.59 -12.16 -7.38
CA LEU A 64 1.71 -12.63 -6.59
C LEU A 64 2.48 -13.70 -7.36
N PRO A 65 3.81 -13.80 -7.20
CA PRO A 65 4.57 -14.88 -7.77
C PRO A 65 4.11 -16.23 -7.16
N PRO A 66 4.30 -17.36 -7.86
CA PRO A 66 3.97 -18.67 -7.30
C PRO A 66 4.67 -18.91 -5.96
N HIS A 67 3.89 -19.25 -4.93
CA HIS A 67 4.39 -19.46 -3.58
C HIS A 67 3.65 -20.60 -2.87
N THR A 68 4.28 -21.20 -1.88
CA THR A 68 3.72 -22.32 -1.09
C THR A 68 3.44 -21.94 0.37
N GLY A 69 3.97 -20.81 0.82
CA GLY A 69 3.78 -20.25 2.16
C GLY A 69 3.18 -18.86 2.11
N ALA A 70 2.97 -18.25 3.26
CA ALA A 70 2.57 -16.84 3.33
C ALA A 70 3.68 -15.96 2.73
N VAL A 71 3.27 -14.92 2.00
CA VAL A 71 4.17 -13.92 1.42
C VAL A 71 3.92 -12.54 2.03
N THR A 72 4.93 -11.69 1.97
CA THR A 72 4.83 -10.31 2.41
C THR A 72 4.77 -9.40 1.19
N LEU A 73 3.66 -8.67 1.05
CA LEU A 73 3.50 -7.60 0.08
C LEU A 73 3.87 -6.27 0.73
N THR A 74 4.77 -5.51 0.09
CA THR A 74 5.10 -4.15 0.50
C THR A 74 4.87 -3.19 -0.67
N PHE A 75 4.20 -2.08 -0.40
CA PHE A 75 3.96 -1.02 -1.37
C PHE A 75 3.93 0.34 -0.70
N ASP A 76 4.20 1.38 -1.48
CA ASP A 76 4.22 2.75 -1.02
C ASP A 76 2.95 3.47 -1.47
N LEU A 77 2.39 4.28 -0.57
CA LEU A 77 1.23 5.12 -0.85
C LEU A 77 1.56 6.59 -0.63
N HIS A 78 0.99 7.43 -1.49
CA HIS A 78 1.01 8.87 -1.38
C HIS A 78 -0.40 9.43 -1.51
N ASN A 79 -0.64 10.62 -0.96
CA ASN A 79 -1.89 11.32 -1.21
C ASN A 79 -1.88 11.91 -2.63
N ARG A 80 -2.99 11.74 -3.34
CA ARG A 80 -3.27 12.48 -4.56
C ARG A 80 -3.68 13.89 -4.20
N HIS A 81 -3.10 14.89 -4.86
CA HIS A 81 -3.33 16.30 -4.59
C HIS A 81 -3.63 17.10 -5.86
N THR A 82 -4.49 18.10 -5.75
CA THR A 82 -4.66 19.13 -6.76
C THR A 82 -3.95 20.39 -6.29
N TYR A 83 -2.89 20.78 -6.97
CA TYR A 83 -2.06 21.91 -6.65
C TYR A 83 -2.66 23.22 -7.14
N SER A 84 -2.60 24.26 -6.33
CA SER A 84 -3.05 25.62 -6.68
C SER A 84 -2.11 26.68 -6.13
N GLU A 85 -1.40 27.37 -7.03
CA GLU A 85 -0.55 28.49 -6.65
C GLU A 85 -1.33 29.66 -6.04
N GLU A 86 -2.57 29.86 -6.47
CA GLU A 86 -3.45 30.91 -5.92
C GLU A 86 -3.72 30.65 -4.44
N LEU A 87 -4.07 29.41 -4.07
CA LEU A 87 -4.29 29.05 -2.67
C LEU A 87 -3.01 29.19 -1.83
N ILE A 88 -1.84 28.87 -2.39
CA ILE A 88 -0.56 29.05 -1.69
C ILE A 88 -0.30 30.52 -1.44
N ARG A 89 -0.43 31.38 -2.47
CA ARG A 89 -0.23 32.83 -2.33
C ARG A 89 -1.22 33.47 -1.35
N ALA A 90 -2.44 32.95 -1.28
CA ALA A 90 -3.47 33.41 -0.33
C ALA A 90 -3.29 32.83 1.08
N ASN A 91 -2.24 32.04 1.34
CA ASN A 91 -2.03 31.30 2.60
C ASN A 91 -3.22 30.40 3.01
N ARG A 92 -3.89 29.82 2.02
CA ARG A 92 -5.07 28.93 2.17
C ARG A 92 -4.81 27.53 1.65
N ALA A 93 -3.56 27.18 1.38
CA ALA A 93 -3.19 25.87 0.82
C ALA A 93 -3.14 24.76 1.87
N TYR A 94 -3.19 25.08 3.17
CA TYR A 94 -3.11 24.04 4.21
C TYR A 94 -4.22 23.00 4.05
N ARG A 95 -3.80 21.74 4.03
CA ARG A 95 -4.68 20.59 4.00
C ARG A 95 -4.06 19.42 4.77
N HIS A 96 -4.87 18.79 5.59
CA HIS A 96 -4.51 17.51 6.21
C HIS A 96 -5.35 16.41 5.58
N TYR A 97 -4.68 15.43 5.03
CA TYR A 97 -5.29 14.29 4.33
C TYR A 97 -5.27 13.05 5.22
N THR A 98 -6.39 12.33 5.24
CA THR A 98 -6.47 11.00 5.85
C THR A 98 -7.18 10.08 4.87
N ALA A 99 -6.40 9.31 4.12
CA ALA A 99 -6.93 8.28 3.24
C ALA A 99 -6.95 6.94 3.96
N THR A 100 -8.07 6.23 3.86
CA THR A 100 -8.21 4.85 4.34
C THR A 100 -8.32 3.94 3.14
N ILE A 101 -7.48 2.92 3.10
CA ILE A 101 -7.47 1.90 2.05
C ILE A 101 -7.62 0.51 2.64
N GLY A 102 -8.12 -0.44 1.85
CA GLY A 102 -8.17 -1.86 2.16
C GLY A 102 -7.35 -2.68 1.19
N VAL A 103 -6.73 -3.74 1.68
CA VAL A 103 -6.19 -4.83 0.87
C VAL A 103 -7.12 -6.02 1.00
N LEU A 104 -7.66 -6.48 -0.12
CA LEU A 104 -8.70 -7.49 -0.20
C LEU A 104 -8.23 -8.67 -1.03
N THR A 105 -8.77 -9.85 -0.73
CA THR A 105 -8.66 -11.01 -1.62
C THR A 105 -9.60 -10.87 -2.82
N ALA A 106 -9.50 -11.76 -3.79
CA ALA A 106 -10.38 -11.76 -4.97
C ALA A 106 -11.85 -12.03 -4.63
N ASP A 107 -12.13 -12.74 -3.53
CA ASP A 107 -13.47 -13.04 -3.03
C ASP A 107 -14.03 -11.96 -2.08
N ASN A 108 -13.37 -10.78 -2.04
CA ASN A 108 -13.76 -9.63 -1.23
C ASN A 108 -13.55 -9.78 0.29
N THR A 109 -12.66 -10.67 0.70
CA THR A 109 -12.26 -10.77 2.10
C THR A 109 -11.21 -9.71 2.42
N LEU A 110 -11.43 -8.90 3.45
CA LEU A 110 -10.50 -7.88 3.88
C LEU A 110 -9.32 -8.50 4.63
N LEU A 111 -8.12 -8.37 4.08
CA LEU A 111 -6.88 -8.81 4.74
C LEU A 111 -6.35 -7.78 5.73
N THR A 112 -6.34 -6.50 5.34
CA THR A 112 -5.89 -5.41 6.20
C THR A 112 -6.47 -4.07 5.78
N ARG A 113 -6.45 -3.12 6.71
CA ARG A 113 -6.66 -1.70 6.44
C ARG A 113 -5.38 -0.93 6.72
N ALA A 114 -5.14 0.09 5.91
CA ALA A 114 -4.08 1.05 6.14
C ALA A 114 -4.64 2.47 6.06
N VAL A 115 -3.95 3.38 6.74
CA VAL A 115 -4.29 4.80 6.76
C VAL A 115 -3.06 5.59 6.34
N VAL A 116 -3.24 6.45 5.34
CA VAL A 116 -2.20 7.37 4.88
C VAL A 116 -2.56 8.77 5.39
N GLN A 117 -1.71 9.31 6.25
CA GLN A 117 -1.92 10.64 6.84
C GLN A 117 -0.78 11.57 6.45
N ASN A 118 -1.11 12.66 5.81
CA ASN A 118 -0.13 13.64 5.36
C ASN A 118 -0.67 15.07 5.46
N GLU A 119 0.25 16.03 5.47
CA GLU A 119 -0.07 17.44 5.41
C GLU A 119 0.52 18.10 4.16
N PHE A 120 -0.22 19.03 3.57
CA PHE A 120 0.24 19.90 2.50
C PHE A 120 0.10 21.36 2.92
N ARG A 121 1.15 22.14 2.75
CA ARG A 121 1.16 23.59 3.08
C ARG A 121 1.70 24.43 1.95
N THR A 122 2.78 23.96 1.31
CA THR A 122 3.53 24.70 0.30
C THR A 122 3.89 23.81 -0.89
N ALA A 123 4.42 24.40 -1.94
CA ALA A 123 4.93 23.67 -3.09
C ALA A 123 6.08 22.70 -2.73
N ALA A 124 6.79 22.93 -1.62
CA ALA A 124 7.86 22.05 -1.14
C ALA A 124 7.33 20.69 -0.62
N ASP A 125 6.03 20.63 -0.31
CA ASP A 125 5.39 19.39 0.13
C ASP A 125 4.95 18.50 -1.06
N LEU A 126 5.14 18.93 -2.31
CA LEU A 126 4.90 18.08 -3.48
C LEU A 126 5.99 17.03 -3.61
N LEU A 127 5.60 15.76 -3.69
CA LEU A 127 6.51 14.69 -4.09
C LEU A 127 6.83 14.80 -5.59
N ASP A 128 5.79 15.00 -6.41
CA ASP A 128 5.94 15.13 -7.85
C ASP A 128 4.75 15.85 -8.49
N VAL A 129 4.95 16.31 -9.70
CA VAL A 129 3.91 16.82 -10.61
C VAL A 129 3.75 15.84 -11.74
N VAL A 130 2.51 15.47 -12.06
CA VAL A 130 2.21 14.46 -13.08
C VAL A 130 2.02 15.12 -14.44
N SER A 131 2.69 14.59 -15.46
CA SER A 131 2.52 15.00 -16.85
C SER A 131 1.10 14.63 -17.36
N GLY A 132 0.48 15.50 -18.14
CA GLY A 132 -0.82 15.20 -18.74
C GLY A 132 -1.95 16.15 -18.41
N GLY A 133 -1.60 17.33 -17.95
CA GLY A 133 -2.49 18.47 -18.02
C GLY A 133 -3.10 18.94 -16.72
N ALA A 134 -3.13 20.26 -16.62
CA ALA A 134 -4.03 20.97 -15.75
C ALA A 134 -5.46 20.72 -16.23
N GLY A 135 -6.24 19.96 -15.48
CA GLY A 135 -7.69 19.96 -15.65
C GLY A 135 -8.28 21.27 -15.13
N PRO A 136 -9.60 21.48 -15.22
CA PRO A 136 -10.27 22.69 -14.76
C PRO A 136 -10.07 23.03 -13.27
N GLY A 137 -9.34 22.22 -12.52
CA GLY A 137 -9.08 22.41 -11.09
C GLY A 137 -7.60 22.52 -10.73
N GLY A 138 -6.68 22.73 -11.69
CA GLY A 138 -5.26 22.89 -11.44
C GLY A 138 -4.40 21.68 -11.82
N VAL A 139 -3.11 21.75 -11.48
CA VAL A 139 -2.12 20.74 -11.82
C VAL A 139 -2.37 19.46 -11.02
N LYS A 140 -2.36 18.32 -11.69
CA LYS A 140 -2.33 17.02 -11.02
C LYS A 140 -0.99 16.86 -10.32
N ALA A 141 -1.01 16.44 -9.08
CA ALA A 141 0.19 16.31 -8.30
C ALA A 141 0.10 15.15 -7.31
N VAL A 142 1.25 14.60 -7.00
CA VAL A 142 1.44 13.62 -5.93
C VAL A 142 2.04 14.35 -4.74
N ALA A 143 1.27 14.46 -3.69
CA ALA A 143 1.66 15.16 -2.47
C ALA A 143 0.89 14.61 -1.27
N PRO A 144 1.36 14.92 -0.07
CA PRO A 144 2.59 15.60 0.35
C PRO A 144 3.84 14.75 0.17
N THR A 145 5.00 15.40 0.32
CA THR A 145 6.26 14.68 0.46
C THR A 145 6.19 13.70 1.61
N GLY A 146 6.81 12.56 1.44
CA GLY A 146 6.73 11.46 2.36
C GLY A 146 5.95 10.31 1.77
N THR A 147 6.20 9.15 2.30
CA THR A 147 5.67 7.88 1.81
C THR A 147 5.18 7.08 3.01
N GLU A 148 3.94 6.65 2.96
CA GLU A 148 3.46 5.60 3.86
C GLU A 148 3.76 4.25 3.21
N SER A 149 4.70 3.52 3.79
CA SER A 149 5.04 2.16 3.35
C SER A 149 4.16 1.16 4.08
N ILE A 150 3.36 0.44 3.32
CA ILE A 150 2.41 -0.53 3.82
C ILE A 150 2.96 -1.93 3.61
N THR A 151 2.94 -2.72 4.68
CA THR A 151 3.38 -4.13 4.64
C THR A 151 2.23 -5.02 5.06
N VAL A 152 1.92 -6.01 4.23
CA VAL A 152 0.79 -6.93 4.41
C VAL A 152 1.26 -8.36 4.27
N THR A 153 0.89 -9.22 5.23
CA THR A 153 1.08 -10.67 5.09
C THR A 153 -0.10 -11.26 4.33
N ILE A 154 0.19 -11.90 3.21
CA ILE A 154 -0.79 -12.55 2.35
C ILE A 154 -0.76 -14.05 2.63
N PRO A 155 -1.92 -14.69 2.90
CA PRO A 155 -2.01 -16.13 3.12
C PRO A 155 -1.53 -16.94 1.91
N ALA A 156 -1.04 -18.14 2.15
CA ALA A 156 -0.52 -19.04 1.12
C ALA A 156 -1.54 -19.42 0.03
N ALA A 157 -2.83 -19.37 0.34
CA ALA A 157 -3.89 -19.70 -0.62
C ALA A 157 -4.17 -18.59 -1.64
N GLU A 158 -3.74 -17.36 -1.35
CA GLU A 158 -4.06 -16.20 -2.18
C GLU A 158 -2.99 -15.98 -3.24
N GLN A 159 -3.39 -15.96 -4.50
CA GLN A 159 -2.50 -15.68 -5.65
C GLN A 159 -2.68 -14.26 -6.18
N THR A 160 -3.76 -13.60 -5.77
CA THR A 160 -4.13 -12.26 -6.24
C THR A 160 -4.76 -11.49 -5.10
N VAL A 161 -4.36 -10.23 -4.97
CA VAL A 161 -5.00 -9.28 -4.04
C VAL A 161 -5.35 -7.98 -4.74
N SER A 162 -6.26 -7.22 -4.14
CA SER A 162 -6.71 -5.93 -4.64
C SER A 162 -6.51 -4.83 -3.60
N ILE A 163 -6.03 -3.67 -4.04
CA ILE A 163 -5.97 -2.47 -3.22
C ILE A 163 -7.10 -1.54 -3.62
N LEU A 164 -7.98 -1.23 -2.68
CA LEU A 164 -9.12 -0.33 -2.84
C LEU A 164 -9.13 0.77 -1.78
N GLY A 165 -9.62 1.95 -2.16
CA GLY A 165 -9.90 3.05 -1.25
C GLY A 165 -11.24 2.85 -0.54
N GLU A 166 -11.30 3.21 0.74
CA GLU A 166 -12.56 3.28 1.47
C GLU A 166 -13.07 4.72 1.54
N LYS A 167 -12.19 5.64 1.91
CA LYS A 167 -12.52 7.08 2.05
C LYS A 167 -11.27 7.95 2.06
N LEU A 168 -11.48 9.23 1.75
CA LEU A 168 -10.51 10.30 1.99
C LEU A 168 -11.20 11.40 2.80
N ALA A 169 -10.62 11.78 3.92
CA ALA A 169 -10.97 12.97 4.67
C ALA A 169 -9.91 14.05 4.41
N VAL A 170 -10.34 15.26 4.09
CA VAL A 170 -9.47 16.42 3.84
C VAL A 170 -9.89 17.55 4.76
N ILE A 171 -9.03 17.91 5.70
CA ILE A 171 -9.21 19.07 6.58
C ILE A 171 -8.50 20.24 5.92
N ARG A 172 -9.24 21.32 5.72
CA ARG A 172 -8.76 22.60 5.18
C ARG A 172 -8.96 23.70 6.21
N VAL A 173 -8.38 24.84 5.93
CA VAL A 173 -8.55 26.05 6.78
C VAL A 173 -10.04 26.45 6.94
N ASP A 174 -10.84 26.21 5.93
CA ASP A 174 -12.24 26.64 5.83
C ASP A 174 -13.26 25.48 5.95
N GLY A 175 -12.83 24.26 6.24
CA GLY A 175 -13.76 23.15 6.43
C GLY A 175 -13.17 21.76 6.26
N VAL A 176 -14.03 20.77 6.32
CA VAL A 176 -13.70 19.34 6.17
C VAL A 176 -14.51 18.75 5.02
N ASP A 177 -13.82 18.10 4.08
CA ASP A 177 -14.45 17.32 3.02
C ASP A 177 -14.24 15.83 3.26
N ASN A 178 -15.24 15.03 2.92
CA ASN A 178 -15.17 13.58 2.95
C ASN A 178 -15.55 13.02 1.58
N PHE A 179 -14.71 12.15 1.06
CA PHE A 179 -14.86 11.51 -0.24
C PHE A 179 -14.91 9.99 -0.04
N SER A 180 -16.08 9.39 -0.30
CA SER A 180 -16.30 7.94 -0.19
C SER A 180 -17.15 7.37 -1.32
N ALA A 181 -17.62 8.24 -2.23
CA ALA A 181 -18.39 7.79 -3.40
C ALA A 181 -17.52 6.89 -4.28
N PRO A 182 -18.05 5.78 -4.83
CA PRO A 182 -17.30 4.88 -5.69
C PRO A 182 -16.61 5.60 -6.86
N GLY A 183 -15.39 5.15 -7.20
CA GLY A 183 -14.57 5.71 -8.28
C GLY A 183 -13.85 7.02 -7.94
N ARG A 184 -13.85 7.45 -6.68
CA ARG A 184 -13.08 8.63 -6.26
C ARG A 184 -11.64 8.24 -5.93
N PRO A 185 -10.63 8.93 -6.51
CA PRO A 185 -9.24 8.69 -6.15
C PRO A 185 -8.95 9.25 -4.75
N VAL A 186 -8.33 8.44 -3.90
CA VAL A 186 -8.01 8.80 -2.50
C VAL A 186 -6.51 8.77 -2.21
N ALA A 187 -5.76 7.96 -2.94
CA ALA A 187 -4.30 7.86 -2.85
C ALA A 187 -3.73 7.43 -4.21
N VAL A 188 -2.43 7.32 -4.31
CA VAL A 188 -1.70 6.77 -5.45
C VAL A 188 -0.57 5.86 -4.97
#